data_bcd94bca8362f7cd761d21161b6cfb1a
#
_entry.id   bcd94bca8362f7cd761d21161b6cfb1a
#
_cell.length_a   1.000
_cell.length_b   1.000
_cell.length_c   1.000
_cell.angle_alpha   90.00
_cell.angle_beta   90.00
_cell.angle_gamma   90.00
#
_symmetry.space_group_name_H-M   'P 1'
#
loop_
_entity.id
_entity.type
_entity.pdbx_description
1 polymer ?
#
loop_
_entity_poly.entity_id
_entity_poly.type
_entity_poly.pdbx_seq_one_letter_code
_entity_poly.pdbx_strand_id
1 'polypeptide(L)'
;MHYRERVKEWIADHDLKQKALAKELGITDSVISNYLTGRSQMPIETLVRLAEIFGVSVDYLAGVSNDPAPPLSLDETERQLVEMFRALRRDQQEAVYNQIQFFHKQNQRE
;
A
#
# COMPACT_ATOMS: atom_id res chain seq x y z
N MET A 1 -0.66 -12.24 10.36
CA MET A 1 -0.21 -13.10 9.24
C MET A 1 1.27 -12.85 9.00
N HIS A 2 2.03 -13.90 8.78
CA HIS A 2 3.46 -13.78 8.50
C HIS A 2 3.70 -13.19 7.09
N TYR A 3 4.79 -12.42 6.91
CA TYR A 3 5.06 -11.78 5.63
C TYR A 3 5.15 -12.79 4.46
N ARG A 4 5.71 -13.97 4.70
CA ARG A 4 5.81 -15.00 3.65
C ARG A 4 4.44 -15.43 3.11
N GLU A 5 3.48 -15.62 4.01
CA GLU A 5 2.11 -15.98 3.63
C GLU A 5 1.44 -14.86 2.84
N ARG A 6 1.65 -13.62 3.28
CA ARG A 6 1.07 -12.45 2.61
C ARG A 6 1.62 -12.28 1.19
N VAL A 7 2.93 -12.46 1.02
CA VAL A 7 3.57 -12.38 -0.31
C VAL A 7 3.08 -13.51 -1.21
N LYS A 8 3.00 -14.73 -0.69
CA LYS A 8 2.49 -15.88 -1.47
C LYS A 8 1.05 -15.67 -1.90
N GLU A 9 0.20 -15.18 -1.02
CA GLU A 9 -1.20 -14.88 -1.34
C GLU A 9 -1.30 -13.85 -2.45
N TRP A 10 -0.51 -12.79 -2.35
CA TRP A 10 -0.51 -11.74 -3.37
C TRP A 10 -0.10 -12.27 -4.74
N ILE A 11 0.95 -13.09 -4.76
CA ILE A 11 1.43 -13.74 -5.99
C ILE A 11 0.32 -14.61 -6.61
N ALA A 12 -0.33 -15.42 -5.79
CA ALA A 12 -1.40 -16.32 -6.25
C ALA A 12 -2.63 -15.53 -6.71
N ASP A 13 -3.06 -14.55 -5.95
CA ASP A 13 -4.27 -13.77 -6.23
C ASP A 13 -4.15 -12.93 -7.49
N HIS A 14 -2.94 -12.50 -7.84
CA HIS A 14 -2.67 -11.65 -9.00
C HIS A 14 -2.03 -12.43 -10.16
N ASP A 15 -1.96 -13.75 -10.04
CA ASP A 15 -1.44 -14.64 -11.07
C ASP A 15 -0.03 -14.25 -11.53
N LEU A 16 0.81 -13.86 -10.58
CA LEU A 16 2.18 -13.44 -10.85
C LEU A 16 3.11 -14.64 -10.97
N LYS A 17 4.17 -14.49 -11.74
CA LYS A 17 5.19 -15.52 -11.88
C LYS A 17 6.37 -15.21 -10.98
N GLN A 18 6.74 -16.18 -10.15
CA GLN A 18 7.86 -16.07 -9.23
C GLN A 18 9.16 -15.72 -9.97
N LYS A 19 9.37 -16.31 -11.12
CA LYS A 19 10.54 -16.06 -11.96
C LYS A 19 10.63 -14.59 -12.40
N ALA A 20 9.49 -14.00 -12.80
CA ALA A 20 9.43 -12.60 -13.20
C ALA A 20 9.74 -11.67 -12.03
N LEU A 21 9.22 -11.99 -10.83
CA LEU A 21 9.52 -11.22 -9.63
C LEU A 21 11.00 -11.28 -9.26
N ALA A 22 11.60 -12.47 -9.35
CA ALA A 22 13.02 -12.64 -9.08
C ALA A 22 13.86 -11.74 -9.98
N LYS A 23 13.50 -11.67 -11.26
CA LYS A 23 14.19 -10.81 -12.23
C LYS A 23 14.09 -9.34 -11.86
N GLU A 24 12.88 -8.88 -11.46
CA GLU A 24 12.68 -7.49 -11.04
C GLU A 24 13.45 -7.15 -9.77
N LEU A 25 13.57 -8.11 -8.86
CA LEU A 25 14.33 -7.93 -7.63
C LEU A 25 15.84 -8.06 -7.81
N GLY A 26 16.29 -8.50 -8.99
CA GLY A 26 17.72 -8.72 -9.24
C GLY A 26 18.28 -9.93 -8.52
N ILE A 27 17.46 -10.94 -8.25
CA ILE A 27 17.85 -12.18 -7.57
C ILE A 27 17.48 -13.38 -8.43
N THR A 28 17.97 -14.57 -8.05
CA THR A 28 17.67 -15.80 -8.78
C THR A 28 16.36 -16.43 -8.30
N ASP A 29 15.80 -17.33 -9.11
CA ASP A 29 14.61 -18.10 -8.75
C ASP A 29 14.84 -18.91 -7.47
N SER A 30 16.04 -19.44 -7.27
CA SER A 30 16.40 -20.19 -6.07
C SER A 30 16.36 -19.30 -4.82
N VAL A 31 16.83 -18.07 -4.92
CA VAL A 31 16.85 -17.13 -3.81
C VAL A 31 15.43 -16.74 -3.39
N ILE A 32 14.58 -16.37 -4.35
CA ILE A 32 13.20 -16.02 -4.02
C ILE A 32 12.43 -17.22 -3.48
N SER A 33 12.67 -18.40 -4.02
CA SER A 33 12.06 -19.63 -3.52
C SER A 33 12.46 -19.89 -2.07
N ASN A 34 13.72 -19.68 -1.72
CA ASN A 34 14.19 -19.84 -0.34
C ASN A 34 13.52 -18.85 0.60
N TYR A 35 13.30 -17.61 0.17
CA TYR A 35 12.58 -16.62 0.97
C TYR A 35 11.13 -17.05 1.21
N LEU A 36 10.45 -17.53 0.17
CA LEU A 36 9.02 -17.90 0.27
C LEU A 36 8.79 -19.20 1.02
N THR A 37 9.76 -20.12 1.02
CA THR A 37 9.65 -21.38 1.75
C THR A 37 10.16 -21.31 3.19
N GLY A 38 10.81 -20.21 3.55
CA GLY A 38 11.36 -20.02 4.88
C GLY A 38 12.74 -20.62 5.08
N ARG A 39 13.38 -21.10 4.03
CA ARG A 39 14.77 -21.59 4.09
C ARG A 39 15.78 -20.48 4.38
N SER A 40 15.49 -19.30 3.89
CA SER A 40 16.26 -18.10 4.14
C SER A 40 15.33 -16.98 4.58
N GLN A 41 15.82 -16.10 5.43
CA GLN A 41 15.05 -14.92 5.86
C GLN A 41 15.18 -13.84 4.81
N MET A 42 14.03 -13.26 4.43
CA MET A 42 13.99 -12.18 3.46
C MET A 42 14.53 -10.90 4.08
N PRO A 43 15.52 -10.24 3.45
CA PRO A 43 16.00 -8.95 3.94
C PRO A 43 14.87 -7.89 3.86
N ILE A 44 14.91 -6.92 4.77
CA ILE A 44 13.90 -5.86 4.79
C ILE A 44 13.88 -5.08 3.47
N GLU A 45 15.03 -4.87 2.85
CA GLU A 45 15.14 -4.16 1.57
C GLU A 45 14.37 -4.88 0.46
N THR A 46 14.39 -6.22 0.48
CA THR A 46 13.63 -7.03 -0.48
C THR A 46 12.14 -6.88 -0.24
N LEU A 47 11.70 -6.87 1.01
CA LEU A 47 10.30 -6.69 1.36
C LEU A 47 9.79 -5.30 0.94
N VAL A 48 10.60 -4.27 1.16
CA VAL A 48 10.28 -2.89 0.74
C VAL A 48 10.14 -2.83 -0.78
N ARG A 49 11.05 -3.48 -1.50
CA ARG A 49 11.02 -3.50 -2.96
C ARG A 49 9.79 -4.24 -3.49
N LEU A 50 9.42 -5.35 -2.87
CA LEU A 50 8.18 -6.07 -3.21
C LEU A 50 6.95 -5.21 -2.99
N ALA A 51 6.91 -4.44 -1.90
CA ALA A 51 5.80 -3.53 -1.63
C ALA A 51 5.67 -2.48 -2.74
N GLU A 52 6.78 -1.95 -3.22
CA GLU A 52 6.79 -1.02 -4.36
C GLU A 52 6.27 -1.68 -5.63
N ILE A 53 6.74 -2.88 -5.93
CA ILE A 53 6.34 -3.63 -7.13
C ILE A 53 4.84 -3.94 -7.09
N PHE A 54 4.33 -4.36 -5.93
CA PHE A 54 2.91 -4.70 -5.75
C PHE A 54 2.02 -3.46 -5.62
N GLY A 55 2.60 -2.28 -5.34
CA GLY A 55 1.82 -1.07 -5.10
C GLY A 55 1.07 -1.10 -3.78
N VAL A 56 1.63 -1.74 -2.76
CA VAL A 56 1.03 -1.87 -1.43
C VAL A 56 1.97 -1.29 -0.36
N SER A 57 1.45 -1.13 0.86
CA SER A 57 2.28 -0.68 1.97
C SER A 57 3.20 -1.79 2.47
N VAL A 58 4.35 -1.42 3.02
CA VAL A 58 5.25 -2.37 3.68
C VAL A 58 4.56 -2.99 4.89
N ASP A 59 3.78 -2.21 5.63
CA ASP A 59 3.01 -2.69 6.79
C ASP A 59 2.04 -3.80 6.40
N TYR A 60 1.42 -3.70 5.24
CA TYR A 60 0.54 -4.74 4.74
C TYR A 60 1.32 -6.03 4.47
N LEU A 61 2.44 -5.95 3.75
CA LEU A 61 3.27 -7.13 3.47
C LEU A 61 3.88 -7.74 4.72
N ALA A 62 4.26 -6.90 5.68
CA ALA A 62 4.81 -7.37 6.95
C ALA A 62 3.78 -8.02 7.86
N GLY A 63 2.49 -7.90 7.54
CA GLY A 63 1.41 -8.47 8.34
C GLY A 63 0.98 -7.60 9.51
N VAL A 64 1.45 -6.34 9.56
CA VAL A 64 1.12 -5.39 10.62
C VAL A 64 -0.23 -4.70 10.36
N SER A 65 -0.58 -4.53 9.09
CA SER A 65 -1.82 -3.90 8.66
C SER A 65 -2.60 -4.82 7.73
N ASN A 66 -3.92 -4.72 7.74
CA ASN A 66 -4.79 -5.42 6.79
C ASN A 66 -5.17 -4.54 5.58
N ASP A 67 -4.72 -3.29 5.58
CA ASP A 67 -5.00 -2.35 4.49
C ASP A 67 -3.83 -2.32 3.52
N PRO A 68 -4.03 -2.78 2.26
CA PRO A 68 -2.96 -2.79 1.27
C PRO A 68 -2.60 -1.41 0.72
N ALA A 69 -3.44 -0.39 0.95
CA ALA A 69 -3.20 0.94 0.40
C ALA A 69 -1.86 1.50 0.86
N PRO A 70 -1.03 2.05 -0.07
CA PRO A 70 0.22 2.69 0.34
C PRO A 70 -0.06 3.93 1.18
N PRO A 71 0.89 4.33 2.05
CA PRO A 71 0.71 5.54 2.85
C PRO A 71 0.47 6.75 1.96
N LEU A 72 -0.51 7.58 2.33
CA LEU A 72 -0.76 8.83 1.63
C LEU A 72 0.36 9.84 1.92
N SER A 73 0.93 10.38 0.84
CA SER A 73 1.88 11.47 0.98
C SER A 73 1.13 12.78 0.78
N LEU A 74 1.02 13.58 1.85
CA LEU A 74 0.31 14.85 1.83
C LEU A 74 1.31 16.00 1.77
N ASP A 75 0.99 17.05 0.98
CA ASP A 75 1.75 18.29 1.04
C ASP A 75 1.34 19.09 2.29
N GLU A 76 2.02 20.23 2.54
CA GLU A 76 1.78 21.01 3.75
C GLU A 76 0.35 21.56 3.80
N THR A 77 -0.18 22.02 2.67
CA THR A 77 -1.55 22.55 2.59
C THR A 77 -2.57 21.45 2.92
N GLU A 78 -2.39 20.28 2.34
CA GLU A 78 -3.27 19.14 2.59
C GLU A 78 -3.22 18.70 4.05
N ARG A 79 -2.03 18.69 4.65
CA ARG A 79 -1.85 18.35 6.07
C ARG A 79 -2.60 19.32 6.97
N GLN A 80 -2.47 20.62 6.70
CA GLN A 80 -3.18 21.66 7.44
C GLN A 80 -4.69 21.52 7.30
N LEU A 81 -5.18 21.20 6.10
CA LEU A 81 -6.61 20.98 5.86
C LEU A 81 -7.13 19.80 6.69
N VAL A 82 -6.39 18.72 6.75
CA VAL A 82 -6.78 17.53 7.56
C VAL A 82 -6.83 17.89 9.05
N GLU A 83 -5.83 18.61 9.55
CA GLU A 83 -5.79 19.04 10.96
C GLU A 83 -6.96 19.95 11.31
N MET A 84 -7.24 20.93 10.47
CA MET A 84 -8.36 21.84 10.67
C MET A 84 -9.70 21.11 10.60
N PHE A 85 -9.84 20.19 9.63
CA PHE A 85 -11.06 19.41 9.49
C PHE A 85 -11.34 18.57 10.75
N ARG A 86 -10.30 17.93 11.29
CA ARG A 86 -10.43 17.12 12.50
C ARG A 86 -10.85 17.93 13.73
N ALA A 87 -10.50 19.21 13.77
CA ALA A 87 -10.84 20.13 14.86
C ALA A 87 -12.27 20.68 14.76
N LEU A 88 -12.94 20.50 13.64
CA LEU A 88 -14.32 20.97 13.46
C LEU A 88 -15.32 20.10 14.22
N ARG A 89 -16.46 20.70 14.58
CA ARG A 89 -17.59 19.93 15.09
C ARG A 89 -18.14 19.03 13.98
N ARG A 90 -18.86 17.98 14.35
CA ARG A 90 -19.39 17.01 13.40
C ARG A 90 -20.31 17.64 12.35
N ASP A 91 -21.17 18.57 12.77
CA ASP A 91 -22.06 19.27 11.84
C ASP A 91 -21.28 20.13 10.83
N GLN A 92 -20.18 20.75 11.30
CA GLN A 92 -19.30 21.53 10.44
C GLN A 92 -18.52 20.63 9.48
N GLN A 93 -18.07 19.48 9.93
CA GLN A 93 -17.39 18.50 9.08
C GLN A 93 -18.29 18.04 7.95
N GLU A 94 -19.56 17.78 8.25
CA GLU A 94 -20.57 17.41 7.27
C GLU A 94 -20.76 18.49 6.20
N ALA A 95 -20.87 19.73 6.64
CA ALA A 95 -21.04 20.88 5.74
C ALA A 95 -19.85 21.03 4.79
N VAL A 96 -18.62 20.91 5.32
CA VAL A 96 -17.39 20.99 4.51
C VAL A 96 -17.31 19.82 3.53
N TYR A 97 -17.62 18.63 3.99
CA TYR A 97 -17.61 17.43 3.15
C TYR A 97 -18.58 17.56 1.97
N ASN A 98 -19.78 18.04 2.24
CA ASN A 98 -20.80 18.25 1.20
C ASN A 98 -20.35 19.30 0.18
N GLN A 99 -19.68 20.36 0.62
CA GLN A 99 -19.15 21.39 -0.24
C GLN A 99 -18.06 20.84 -1.16
N ILE A 100 -17.15 20.04 -0.60
CA ILE A 100 -16.08 19.40 -1.38
C ILE A 100 -16.69 18.44 -2.40
N GLN A 101 -17.68 17.63 -2.01
CA GLN A 101 -18.37 16.74 -2.93
C GLN A 101 -19.02 17.49 -4.08
N PHE A 102 -19.65 18.61 -3.79
CA PHE A 102 -20.30 19.45 -4.83
C PHE A 102 -19.29 19.88 -5.89
N PHE A 103 -18.16 20.44 -5.46
CA PHE A 103 -17.11 20.87 -6.38
C PHE A 103 -16.50 19.69 -7.14
N HIS A 104 -16.28 18.59 -6.46
CA HIS A 104 -15.73 17.39 -7.10
C HIS A 104 -16.62 16.87 -8.23
N LYS A 105 -17.93 16.78 -7.98
CA LYS A 105 -18.90 16.36 -9.00
C LYS A 105 -18.99 17.34 -10.15
N GLN A 106 -18.95 18.64 -9.85
CA GLN A 106 -18.96 19.69 -10.86
C GLN A 106 -17.79 19.55 -11.82
N ASN A 107 -16.59 19.30 -11.30
CA ASN A 107 -15.37 19.15 -12.10
C ASN A 107 -15.41 17.90 -12.98
N GLN A 108 -16.08 16.85 -12.54
CA GLN A 108 -16.18 15.61 -13.30
C GLN A 108 -17.08 15.73 -14.54
N ARG A 109 -17.95 16.76 -14.59
CA ARG A 109 -18.86 16.99 -15.72
C ARG A 109 -18.18 17.70 -16.89
N GLU A 110 -17.01 18.23 -16.69
CA GLU A 110 -16.19 18.85 -17.71
C GLU A 110 -15.26 17.83 -18.35
#